data_d9f1aa8acbde53fb3b4e9aba3f599b93
#
_entry.id   d9f1aa8acbde53fb3b4e9aba3f599b93
#
_cell.length_a   1.000
_cell.length_b   1.000
_cell.length_c   1.000
_cell.angle_alpha   90.00
_cell.angle_beta   90.00
_cell.angle_gamma   90.00
#
_symmetry.space_group_name_H-M   'P 1'
#
loop_
_entity.id
_entity.type
_entity.pdbx_description
1 polymer ?
#
loop_
_entity_poly.entity_id
_entity_poly.type
_entity_poly.pdbx_seq_one_letter_code
_entity_poly.pdbx_strand_id
1 'polypeptide(L)'
;MRSLRTKLVMIMVILILALMCVIGAFLINGVGNFYISQFYEQMGKTFSPDFIGQLQTIPAQEQSAPVRMKELLMAQAGLGIDIATRNVYILDETGNVLASSNQETNVSMTANLLTAMNGEVGQEGSITSSYMDLAVPIVSTNGTYIV
;
A
#
# COMPACT_ATOMS: atom_id res chain seq x y z
N MET A 1 -44.16 14.03 -36.38
CA MET A 1 -42.86 14.69 -36.62
C MET A 1 -42.37 15.31 -35.30
N ARG A 2 -41.27 14.85 -34.77
CA ARG A 2 -40.63 15.50 -33.63
C ARG A 2 -40.12 16.85 -34.11
N SER A 3 -40.51 17.95 -33.42
CA SER A 3 -40.13 19.28 -33.82
C SER A 3 -38.60 19.44 -33.85
N LEU A 4 -38.08 20.29 -34.72
CA LEU A 4 -36.65 20.58 -34.83
C LEU A 4 -36.04 20.96 -33.48
N ARG A 5 -36.80 21.65 -32.63
CA ARG A 5 -36.44 22.01 -31.26
C ARG A 5 -36.18 20.78 -30.38
N THR A 6 -37.03 19.76 -30.45
CA THR A 6 -36.87 18.52 -29.63
C THR A 6 -35.63 17.74 -30.05
N LYS A 7 -35.32 17.70 -31.34
CA LYS A 7 -34.07 17.05 -31.83
C LYS A 7 -32.83 17.78 -31.33
N LEU A 8 -32.84 19.10 -31.37
CA LEU A 8 -31.71 19.93 -30.94
C LEU A 8 -31.47 19.81 -29.43
N VAL A 9 -32.55 19.85 -28.64
CA VAL A 9 -32.45 19.64 -27.17
C VAL A 9 -31.93 18.24 -26.85
N MET A 10 -32.39 17.20 -27.56
CA MET A 10 -31.93 15.83 -27.32
C MET A 10 -30.44 15.64 -27.63
N ILE A 11 -29.97 16.28 -28.72
CA ILE A 11 -28.53 16.26 -29.08
C ILE A 11 -27.70 16.96 -28.00
N MET A 12 -28.16 18.11 -27.51
CA MET A 12 -27.46 18.84 -26.43
C MET A 12 -27.38 18.03 -25.14
N VAL A 13 -28.48 17.37 -24.74
CA VAL A 13 -28.51 16.53 -23.54
C VAL A 13 -27.55 15.33 -23.67
N ILE A 14 -27.56 14.66 -24.81
CA ILE A 14 -26.65 13.53 -25.06
C ILE A 14 -25.20 13.99 -25.02
N LEU A 15 -24.89 15.14 -25.59
CA LEU A 15 -23.53 15.70 -25.61
C LEU A 15 -23.04 16.05 -24.22
N ILE A 16 -23.91 16.64 -23.38
CA ILE A 16 -23.59 16.95 -21.98
C ILE A 16 -23.36 15.67 -21.18
N LEU A 17 -24.21 14.66 -21.34
CA LEU A 17 -24.04 13.37 -20.67
C LEU A 17 -22.74 12.67 -21.09
N ALA A 18 -22.42 12.67 -22.38
CA ALA A 18 -21.18 12.11 -22.89
C ALA A 18 -19.96 12.83 -22.28
N LEU A 19 -19.99 14.16 -22.23
CA LEU A 19 -18.92 14.95 -21.62
C LEU A 19 -18.76 14.65 -20.13
N MET A 20 -19.86 14.55 -19.38
CA MET A 20 -19.82 14.20 -17.95
C MET A 20 -19.24 12.80 -17.72
N CYS A 21 -19.58 11.81 -18.56
CA CYS A 21 -18.99 10.47 -18.47
C CYS A 21 -17.48 10.47 -18.71
N VAL A 22 -17.00 11.22 -19.71
CA VAL A 22 -15.58 11.34 -20.02
C VAL A 22 -14.83 12.01 -18.86
N ILE A 23 -15.33 13.12 -18.34
CA ILE A 23 -14.72 13.83 -17.21
C ILE A 23 -14.73 12.95 -15.97
N GLY A 24 -15.83 12.26 -15.67
CA GLY A 24 -15.93 11.35 -14.54
C GLY A 24 -14.92 10.21 -14.61
N ALA A 25 -14.78 9.56 -15.77
CA ALA A 25 -13.79 8.50 -15.97
C ALA A 25 -12.36 9.02 -15.81
N PHE A 26 -12.07 10.20 -16.32
CA PHE A 26 -10.75 10.82 -16.22
C PHE A 26 -10.40 11.19 -14.77
N LEU A 27 -11.37 11.72 -14.01
CA LEU A 27 -11.18 12.05 -12.60
C LEU A 27 -10.95 10.80 -11.73
N ILE A 28 -11.75 9.75 -11.93
CA ILE A 28 -11.60 8.50 -11.16
C ILE A 28 -10.21 7.90 -11.36
N ASN A 29 -9.76 7.78 -12.61
CA ASN A 29 -8.45 7.23 -12.91
C ASN A 29 -7.30 8.13 -12.45
N GLY A 30 -7.42 9.43 -12.66
CA GLY A 30 -6.39 10.41 -12.27
C GLY A 30 -6.21 10.51 -10.76
N VAL A 31 -7.29 10.59 -10.02
CA VAL A 31 -7.28 10.68 -8.56
C VAL A 31 -6.79 9.37 -7.95
N GLY A 32 -7.24 8.21 -8.45
CA GLY A 32 -6.77 6.91 -7.97
C GLY A 32 -5.27 6.74 -8.13
N ASN A 33 -4.73 7.01 -9.31
CA ASN A 33 -3.29 6.93 -9.56
C ASN A 33 -2.49 7.93 -8.73
N PHE A 34 -3.03 9.12 -8.49
CA PHE A 34 -2.39 10.12 -7.62
C PHE A 34 -2.25 9.60 -6.18
N TYR A 35 -3.30 9.04 -5.59
CA TYR A 35 -3.24 8.49 -4.24
C TYR A 35 -2.27 7.31 -4.12
N ILE A 36 -2.24 6.42 -5.11
CA ILE A 36 -1.30 5.30 -5.16
C ILE A 36 0.14 5.83 -5.21
N SER A 37 0.43 6.74 -6.12
CA SER A 37 1.77 7.34 -6.24
C SER A 37 2.19 8.05 -4.95
N GLN A 38 1.29 8.81 -4.34
CA GLN A 38 1.57 9.51 -3.10
C GLN A 38 1.85 8.56 -1.94
N PHE A 39 1.09 7.47 -1.85
CA PHE A 39 1.31 6.43 -0.84
C PHE A 39 2.72 5.83 -0.96
N TYR A 40 3.11 5.36 -2.15
CA TYR A 40 4.43 4.76 -2.34
C TYR A 40 5.58 5.75 -2.22
N GLU A 41 5.38 7.00 -2.64
CA GLU A 41 6.37 8.06 -2.42
C GLU A 41 6.59 8.34 -0.92
N GLN A 42 5.52 8.41 -0.15
CA GLN A 42 5.59 8.59 1.31
C GLN A 42 6.27 7.40 1.97
N MET A 43 5.89 6.19 1.59
CA MET A 43 6.51 4.96 2.11
C MET A 43 7.99 4.89 1.75
N GLY A 44 8.37 5.19 0.52
CA GLY A 44 9.77 5.22 0.09
C GLY A 44 10.63 6.22 0.86
N LYS A 45 10.08 7.36 1.22
CA LYS A 45 10.76 8.35 2.08
C LYS A 45 10.93 7.85 3.51
N THR A 46 9.95 7.12 4.02
CA THR A 46 9.96 6.60 5.39
C THR A 46 10.90 5.40 5.52
N PHE A 47 10.87 4.48 4.56
CA PHE A 47 11.82 3.36 4.47
C PHE A 47 13.14 3.79 3.83
N SER A 48 13.74 4.85 4.36
CA SER A 48 15.07 5.29 3.97
C SER A 48 16.13 4.22 4.28
N PRO A 49 17.28 4.22 3.59
CA PRO A 49 18.39 3.30 3.90
C PRO A 49 18.81 3.32 5.36
N ASP A 50 18.79 4.50 6.00
CA ASP A 50 19.10 4.64 7.41
C ASP A 50 18.10 3.95 8.32
N PHE A 51 16.82 4.06 8.01
CA PHE A 51 15.77 3.40 8.78
C PHE A 51 15.79 1.89 8.58
N ILE A 52 15.99 1.43 7.36
CA ILE A 52 16.19 0.00 7.06
C ILE A 52 17.41 -0.53 7.82
N GLY A 53 18.51 0.22 7.85
CA GLY A 53 19.70 -0.11 8.62
C GLY A 53 19.42 -0.26 10.12
N GLN A 54 18.59 0.60 10.71
CA GLN A 54 18.15 0.45 12.10
C GLN A 54 17.37 -0.84 12.33
N LEU A 55 16.47 -1.19 11.43
CA LEU A 55 15.72 -2.46 11.52
C LEU A 55 16.64 -3.68 11.38
N GLN A 56 17.65 -3.60 10.53
CA GLN A 56 18.63 -4.68 10.32
C GLN A 56 19.55 -4.91 11.53
N THR A 57 19.79 -3.86 12.33
CA THR A 57 20.66 -3.94 13.52
C THR A 57 19.97 -4.51 14.74
N ILE A 58 18.66 -4.71 14.71
CA ILE A 58 17.94 -5.36 15.81
C ILE A 58 18.44 -6.81 15.91
N PRO A 59 19.05 -7.20 17.06
CA PRO A 59 19.63 -8.53 17.18
C PRO A 59 18.54 -9.60 17.09
N ALA A 60 18.65 -10.47 16.13
CA ALA A 60 17.72 -11.58 15.95
C ALA A 60 17.81 -12.63 17.08
N GLN A 61 18.78 -12.53 17.99
CA GLN A 61 18.95 -13.41 19.14
C GLN A 61 17.89 -13.21 20.22
N GLU A 62 17.18 -12.09 20.23
CA GLU A 62 16.08 -11.88 21.14
C GLU A 62 14.79 -12.42 20.51
N GLN A 63 14.07 -13.29 21.20
CA GLN A 63 12.70 -13.68 20.82
C GLN A 63 11.76 -12.49 20.66
N SER A 64 12.21 -11.33 21.12
CA SER A 64 11.53 -10.04 21.02
C SER A 64 11.86 -9.23 19.75
N ALA A 65 12.75 -9.68 18.87
CA ALA A 65 13.14 -8.93 17.67
C ALA A 65 11.96 -8.49 16.80
N PRO A 66 10.97 -9.35 16.47
CA PRO A 66 9.79 -8.94 15.73
C PRO A 66 8.95 -7.89 16.47
N VAL A 67 8.86 -8.00 17.79
CA VAL A 67 8.12 -7.04 18.62
C VAL A 67 8.82 -5.68 18.62
N ARG A 68 10.14 -5.65 18.73
CA ARG A 68 10.94 -4.41 18.65
C ARG A 68 10.87 -3.76 17.28
N MET A 69 10.93 -4.57 16.22
CA MET A 69 10.71 -4.06 14.86
C MET A 69 9.35 -3.40 14.73
N LYS A 70 8.31 -4.05 15.22
CA LYS A 70 6.95 -3.50 15.24
C LYS A 70 6.89 -2.18 16.01
N GLU A 71 7.49 -2.10 17.19
CA GLU A 71 7.51 -0.88 18.01
C GLU A 71 8.19 0.28 17.29
N LEU A 72 9.35 0.03 16.65
CA LEU A 72 10.04 1.03 15.85
C LEU A 72 9.20 1.53 14.69
N LEU A 73 8.54 0.62 13.98
CA LEU A 73 7.64 0.97 12.87
C LEU A 73 6.44 1.78 13.36
N MET A 74 5.83 1.39 14.47
CA MET A 74 4.70 2.13 15.06
C MET A 74 5.12 3.53 15.57
N ALA A 75 6.35 3.70 16.00
CA ALA A 75 6.89 4.99 16.43
C ALA A 75 7.22 5.92 15.26
N GLN A 76 7.29 5.39 14.03
CA GLN A 76 7.65 6.16 12.86
C GLN A 76 6.45 6.95 12.33
N ALA A 77 6.46 8.25 12.58
CA ALA A 77 5.33 9.14 12.22
C ALA A 77 5.03 9.14 10.70
N GLY A 78 6.06 8.95 9.86
CA GLY A 78 5.90 8.89 8.40
C GLY A 78 5.07 7.72 7.89
N LEU A 79 4.95 6.63 8.66
CA LEU A 79 4.11 5.49 8.30
C LEU A 79 2.62 5.74 8.56
N GLY A 80 2.29 6.66 9.48
CA GLY A 80 0.91 6.99 9.80
C GLY A 80 0.09 5.77 10.21
N ILE A 81 0.69 4.88 11.02
CA ILE A 81 0.05 3.65 11.45
C ILE A 81 -1.12 3.99 12.37
N ASP A 82 -2.28 3.60 11.94
CA ASP A 82 -3.53 3.70 12.68
C ASP A 82 -4.24 2.36 12.55
N ILE A 83 -4.59 1.75 13.68
CA ILE A 83 -5.24 0.43 13.73
C ILE A 83 -6.51 0.36 12.86
N ALA A 84 -7.16 1.50 12.64
CA ALA A 84 -8.37 1.57 11.81
C ALA A 84 -8.08 1.57 10.30
N THR A 85 -6.93 2.09 9.86
CA THR A 85 -6.66 2.35 8.44
C THR A 85 -5.36 1.76 7.93
N ARG A 86 -4.35 1.64 8.77
CA ARG A 86 -3.02 1.13 8.38
C ARG A 86 -2.48 0.18 9.43
N ASN A 87 -2.15 -1.01 9.00
CA ASN A 87 -1.58 -2.04 9.84
C ASN A 87 -0.15 -2.37 9.41
N VAL A 88 0.63 -2.84 10.36
CA VAL A 88 1.99 -3.32 10.14
C VAL A 88 2.05 -4.78 10.55
N TYR A 89 2.72 -5.55 9.73
CA TYR A 89 3.01 -6.96 9.96
C TYR A 89 4.51 -7.19 9.86
N ILE A 90 5.03 -7.98 10.78
CA ILE A 90 6.39 -8.53 10.70
C ILE A 90 6.24 -10.02 10.42
N LEU A 91 6.78 -10.46 9.30
CA LEU A 91 6.70 -11.83 8.85
C LEU A 91 8.10 -12.46 8.80
N ASP A 92 8.14 -13.79 8.86
CA ASP A 92 9.32 -14.55 8.54
C ASP A 92 9.49 -14.71 7.01
N GLU A 93 10.57 -15.32 6.59
CA GLU A 93 10.87 -15.59 5.18
C GLU A 93 9.86 -16.51 4.48
N THR A 94 9.02 -17.23 5.23
CA THR A 94 7.97 -18.11 4.73
C THR A 94 6.59 -17.45 4.70
N GLY A 95 6.49 -16.21 5.18
CA GLY A 95 5.24 -15.44 5.19
C GLY A 95 4.38 -15.65 6.43
N ASN A 96 4.90 -16.28 7.49
CA ASN A 96 4.19 -16.39 8.76
C ASN A 96 4.29 -15.09 9.54
N VAL A 97 3.19 -14.66 10.13
CA VAL A 97 3.15 -13.45 10.95
C VAL A 97 3.81 -13.70 12.31
N LEU A 98 4.88 -12.97 12.59
CA LEU A 98 5.60 -12.99 13.86
C LEU A 98 5.11 -11.91 14.82
N ALA A 99 4.74 -10.76 14.30
CA ALA A 99 4.13 -9.67 15.05
C ALA A 99 3.24 -8.83 14.13
N SER A 100 2.18 -8.23 14.70
CA SER A 100 1.27 -7.35 13.98
C SER A 100 0.77 -6.22 14.87
N SER A 101 0.37 -5.10 14.27
CA SER A 101 -0.21 -3.96 15.00
C SER A 101 -1.65 -4.22 15.45
N ASN A 102 -2.40 -5.04 14.70
CA ASN A 102 -3.81 -5.36 14.93
C ASN A 102 -4.04 -6.74 15.57
N GLN A 103 -2.97 -7.42 16.03
CA GLN A 103 -3.01 -8.76 16.62
C GLN A 103 -3.50 -9.88 15.68
N GLU A 104 -3.63 -9.61 14.39
CA GLU A 104 -3.90 -10.67 13.41
C GLU A 104 -2.68 -11.57 13.23
N THR A 105 -2.94 -12.87 13.10
CA THR A 105 -1.91 -13.90 12.94
C THR A 105 -1.77 -14.38 11.50
N ASN A 106 -2.62 -13.91 10.62
CA ASN A 106 -2.60 -14.26 9.21
C ASN A 106 -2.69 -13.01 8.36
N VAL A 107 -1.94 -13.00 7.27
CA VAL A 107 -1.97 -11.97 6.23
C VAL A 107 -2.28 -12.61 4.89
N SER A 108 -3.01 -11.90 4.04
CA SER A 108 -3.24 -12.38 2.67
C SER A 108 -1.95 -12.35 1.88
N MET A 109 -1.68 -13.42 1.13
CA MET A 109 -0.52 -13.49 0.25
C MET A 109 -0.73 -12.58 -0.95
N THR A 110 -0.07 -11.42 -0.95
CA THR A 110 -0.13 -10.44 -2.03
C THR A 110 1.03 -10.60 -2.99
N ALA A 111 0.94 -9.99 -4.18
CA ALA A 111 2.05 -9.93 -5.12
C ALA A 111 3.28 -9.22 -4.51
N ASN A 112 3.04 -8.15 -3.74
CA ASN A 112 4.11 -7.42 -3.05
C ASN A 112 4.80 -8.27 -2.00
N LEU A 113 4.06 -9.06 -1.23
CA LEU A 113 4.62 -9.99 -0.26
C LEU A 113 5.48 -11.06 -0.94
N LEU A 114 5.00 -11.64 -2.05
CA LEU A 114 5.77 -12.61 -2.83
C LEU A 114 7.07 -12.01 -3.38
N THR A 115 7.02 -10.75 -3.84
CA THR A 115 8.21 -10.02 -4.30
C THR A 115 9.21 -9.83 -3.16
N ALA A 116 8.74 -9.48 -1.96
CA ALA A 116 9.60 -9.32 -0.79
C ALA A 116 10.20 -10.65 -0.32
N MET A 117 9.48 -11.75 -0.41
CA MET A 117 10.01 -13.09 -0.13
C MET A 117 11.14 -13.48 -1.09
N ASN A 118 11.17 -12.93 -2.29
CA ASN A 118 12.27 -13.08 -3.26
C ASN A 118 13.43 -12.09 -3.04
N GLY A 119 13.36 -11.24 -2.01
CA GLY A 119 14.43 -10.31 -1.64
C GLY A 119 14.33 -8.94 -2.29
N GLU A 120 13.22 -8.61 -2.95
CA GLU A 120 12.98 -7.32 -3.60
C GLU A 120 11.84 -6.57 -2.89
N VAL A 121 11.85 -5.24 -2.98
CA VAL A 121 10.77 -4.43 -2.42
C VAL A 121 9.52 -4.57 -3.27
N GLY A 122 8.44 -5.08 -2.69
CA GLY A 122 7.12 -5.15 -3.31
C GLY A 122 6.34 -3.86 -3.10
N GLN A 123 6.13 -3.10 -4.18
CA GLN A 123 5.48 -1.79 -4.15
C GLN A 123 4.55 -1.56 -5.36
N GLU A 124 3.83 -2.57 -5.75
CA GLU A 124 2.86 -2.45 -6.83
C GLU A 124 1.46 -2.18 -6.26
N GLY A 125 0.80 -1.19 -6.80
CA GLY A 125 -0.56 -0.82 -6.44
C GLY A 125 -1.48 -0.74 -7.65
N SER A 126 -2.76 -1.03 -7.44
CA SER A 126 -3.79 -0.92 -8.47
C SER A 126 -4.99 -0.16 -7.94
N ILE A 127 -5.59 0.68 -8.78
CA ILE A 127 -6.84 1.38 -8.48
C ILE A 127 -8.03 0.43 -8.28
N THR A 128 -7.90 -0.81 -8.71
CA THR A 128 -8.93 -1.85 -8.54
C THR A 128 -8.79 -2.64 -7.25
N SER A 129 -7.65 -2.48 -6.55
CA SER A 129 -7.43 -3.12 -5.26
C SER A 129 -8.18 -2.40 -4.14
N SER A 130 -8.72 -3.16 -3.20
CA SER A 130 -9.42 -2.60 -2.03
C SER A 130 -8.47 -2.02 -0.98
N TYR A 131 -7.17 -2.30 -1.08
CA TYR A 131 -6.12 -1.78 -0.19
C TYR A 131 -4.80 -1.64 -0.95
N MET A 132 -3.91 -0.84 -0.39
CA MET A 132 -2.53 -0.71 -0.83
C MET A 132 -1.62 -1.37 0.20
N ASP A 133 -0.64 -2.10 -0.24
CA ASP A 133 0.37 -2.72 0.59
C ASP A 133 1.77 -2.42 0.07
N LEU A 134 2.72 -2.41 0.99
CA LEU A 134 4.15 -2.34 0.73
C LEU A 134 4.80 -3.47 1.49
N ALA A 135 5.65 -4.22 0.86
CA ALA A 135 6.43 -5.28 1.49
C ALA A 135 7.91 -5.03 1.30
N VAL A 136 8.63 -4.89 2.41
CA VAL A 136 10.08 -4.60 2.43
C VAL A 136 10.82 -5.74 3.07
N PRO A 137 11.76 -6.41 2.37
CA PRO A 137 12.62 -7.41 2.97
C PRO A 137 13.68 -6.75 3.86
N ILE A 138 13.80 -7.21 5.09
CA ILE A 138 14.82 -6.77 6.06
C ILE A 138 15.77 -7.93 6.28
N VAL A 139 16.95 -7.85 5.68
CA VAL A 139 17.99 -8.87 5.82
C VAL A 139 18.81 -8.57 7.05
N SER A 140 18.74 -9.43 8.05
CA SER A 140 19.54 -9.38 9.27
C SER A 140 20.55 -10.51 9.30
N THR A 141 21.52 -10.44 10.21
CA THR A 141 22.57 -11.48 10.38
C THR A 141 22.03 -12.89 10.66
N ASN A 142 20.81 -13.00 11.17
CA ASN A 142 20.21 -14.28 11.60
C ASN A 142 18.94 -14.66 10.83
N GLY A 143 18.64 -14.00 9.74
CA GLY A 143 17.48 -14.31 8.91
C GLY A 143 16.89 -13.10 8.21
N THR A 144 15.95 -13.35 7.34
CA THR A 144 15.22 -12.33 6.62
C THR A 144 13.84 -12.17 7.26
N TYR A 145 13.48 -10.93 7.55
CA TYR A 145 12.14 -10.54 7.94
C TYR A 145 11.49 -9.77 6.80
N ILE A 146 10.17 -9.81 6.73
CA ILE A 146 9.39 -9.01 5.79
C ILE A 146 8.47 -8.08 6.61
N VAL A 147 8.49 -6.82 6.26
CA VAL A 147 7.70 -5.76 6.91
C VAL A 147 6.69 -5.19 5.92
#